data_9251f56c6b73d8384c5c53a09d12cd7c
#
_entry.id   9251f56c6b73d8384c5c53a09d12cd7c
#
_cell.length_a   1.000
_cell.length_b   1.000
_cell.length_c   1.000
_cell.angle_alpha   90.00
_cell.angle_beta   90.00
_cell.angle_gamma   90.00
#
_symmetry.space_group_name_H-M   'P 1'
#
loop_
_entity.id
_entity.type
_entity.pdbx_description
1 polymer ?
#
loop_
_entity_poly.entity_id
_entity_poly.type
_entity_poly.pdbx_seq_one_letter_code
_entity_poly.pdbx_strand_id
1 'polypeptide(L)'
;MNWNAYRTGVSRGLPVGVGYFSVSFGFGAMAAAQGVKALDATLISLTNLTSAGQFAGLTLIIAAAGLWEMILTQLVINSRYALMSLALSQKMGQKIGFLPRLFIAFFNTDEIFALAMAEKNPLTVLFMMGLGTTPIIGWTAGTLCGALAGSVLPLDIRMALGVMLYGMFVAIVVPPARKEKPVLITVVLALVLSCLFTWVPGLKNVSAGISIVICTVAAAAVCAWLFPIPEEEGDA
;
A
#
# COMPACT_ATOMS: atom_id res chain seq x y z
N MET A 1 -14.45 29.62 0.80
CA MET A 1 -13.59 28.43 0.70
C MET A 1 -12.70 28.40 1.92
N ASN A 2 -12.80 27.40 2.81
CA ASN A 2 -12.06 27.37 4.09
C ASN A 2 -10.62 26.90 3.86
N TRP A 3 -9.74 27.81 3.42
CA TRP A 3 -8.34 27.54 3.11
C TRP A 3 -7.54 27.05 4.33
N ASN A 4 -8.00 27.35 5.53
CA ASN A 4 -7.39 26.85 6.76
C ASN A 4 -7.54 25.32 6.88
N ALA A 5 -8.65 24.73 6.42
CA ALA A 5 -8.83 23.28 6.41
C ALA A 5 -7.79 22.59 5.52
N TYR A 6 -7.50 23.14 4.34
CA TYR A 6 -6.45 22.62 3.46
C TYR A 6 -5.07 22.67 4.13
N ARG A 7 -4.71 23.83 4.72
CA ARG A 7 -3.43 24.00 5.42
C ARG A 7 -3.27 23.02 6.59
N THR A 8 -4.35 22.81 7.34
CA THR A 8 -4.37 21.81 8.43
C THR A 8 -4.15 20.42 7.87
N GLY A 9 -4.81 20.06 6.78
CA GLY A 9 -4.58 18.78 6.09
C GLY A 9 -3.13 18.60 5.66
N VAL A 10 -2.53 19.59 5.01
CA VAL A 10 -1.11 19.59 4.60
C VAL A 10 -0.19 19.36 5.80
N SER A 11 -0.42 20.10 6.90
CA SER A 11 0.38 19.94 8.12
C SER A 11 0.28 18.53 8.72
N ARG A 12 -0.91 17.93 8.71
CA ARG A 12 -1.14 16.55 9.19
C ARG A 12 -0.54 15.51 8.26
N GLY A 13 -0.56 15.73 6.95
CA GLY A 13 0.00 14.83 5.94
C GLY A 13 1.54 14.91 5.81
N LEU A 14 2.17 15.98 6.28
CA LEU A 14 3.60 16.20 6.11
C LEU A 14 4.49 15.06 6.67
N PRO A 15 4.28 14.54 7.89
CA PRO A 15 5.06 13.40 8.39
C PRO A 15 4.93 12.16 7.52
N VAL A 16 3.73 11.90 6.98
CA VAL A 16 3.48 10.80 6.06
C VAL A 16 4.23 11.03 4.75
N GLY A 17 4.19 12.25 4.21
CA GLY A 17 4.93 12.60 2.98
C GLY A 17 6.43 12.39 3.10
N VAL A 18 7.03 12.76 4.24
CA VAL A 18 8.47 12.50 4.51
C VAL A 18 8.76 11.01 4.61
N GLY A 19 7.92 10.23 5.30
CA GLY A 19 8.04 8.77 5.37
C GLY A 19 7.91 8.14 3.99
N TYR A 20 6.95 8.59 3.20
CA TYR A 20 6.72 8.10 1.84
C TYR A 20 7.87 8.39 0.89
N PHE A 21 8.51 9.56 1.00
CA PHE A 21 9.72 9.87 0.25
C PHE A 21 10.80 8.81 0.48
N SER A 22 11.06 8.45 1.72
CA SER A 22 12.09 7.47 2.07
C SER A 22 11.79 6.08 1.52
N VAL A 23 10.54 5.62 1.62
CA VAL A 23 10.11 4.30 1.14
C VAL A 23 10.13 4.24 -0.39
N SER A 24 9.57 5.24 -1.04
CA SER A 24 9.48 5.29 -2.50
C SER A 24 10.84 5.53 -3.17
N PHE A 25 11.79 6.14 -2.46
CA PHE A 25 13.18 6.18 -2.89
C PHE A 25 13.74 4.76 -3.07
N GLY A 26 13.49 3.86 -2.10
CA GLY A 26 13.86 2.45 -2.21
C GLY A 26 13.21 1.77 -3.43
N PHE A 27 11.91 2.04 -3.69
CA PHE A 27 11.22 1.54 -4.88
C PHE A 27 11.87 2.03 -6.17
N GLY A 28 12.16 3.33 -6.28
CA GLY A 28 12.81 3.92 -7.46
C GLY A 28 14.19 3.31 -7.73
N ALA A 29 15.01 3.17 -6.68
CA ALA A 29 16.33 2.55 -6.78
C ALA A 29 16.26 1.08 -7.21
N MET A 30 15.28 0.33 -6.68
CA MET A 30 15.04 -1.07 -7.08
C MET A 30 14.57 -1.16 -8.53
N ALA A 31 13.65 -0.31 -8.96
CA ALA A 31 13.16 -0.29 -10.34
C ALA A 31 14.29 0.00 -11.32
N ALA A 32 15.16 0.98 -11.01
CA ALA A 32 16.34 1.30 -11.82
C ALA A 32 17.34 0.14 -11.87
N ALA A 33 17.56 -0.55 -10.75
CA ALA A 33 18.43 -1.73 -10.70
C ALA A 33 17.93 -2.89 -11.59
N GLN A 34 16.62 -2.94 -11.83
CA GLN A 34 15.96 -3.92 -12.73
C GLN A 34 15.82 -3.41 -14.18
N GLY A 35 16.41 -2.27 -14.51
CA GLY A 35 16.41 -1.72 -15.87
C GLY A 35 15.16 -0.91 -16.24
N VAL A 36 14.27 -0.63 -15.28
CA VAL A 36 13.11 0.24 -15.51
C VAL A 36 13.56 1.69 -15.58
N LYS A 37 13.11 2.42 -16.61
CA LYS A 37 13.48 3.83 -16.78
C LYS A 37 12.90 4.68 -15.64
N ALA A 38 13.64 5.70 -15.22
CA ALA A 38 13.24 6.59 -14.14
C ALA A 38 11.85 7.24 -14.40
N LEU A 39 11.56 7.60 -15.65
CA LEU A 39 10.27 8.15 -16.03
C LEU A 39 9.14 7.13 -15.80
N ASP A 40 9.32 5.89 -16.25
CA ASP A 40 8.31 4.82 -16.13
C ASP A 40 8.05 4.49 -14.65
N ALA A 41 9.11 4.35 -13.84
CA ALA A 41 8.99 4.15 -12.40
C ALA A 41 8.24 5.31 -11.71
N THR A 42 8.53 6.55 -12.12
CA THR A 42 7.87 7.75 -11.58
C THR A 42 6.40 7.80 -11.98
N LEU A 43 6.06 7.46 -13.22
CA LEU A 43 4.68 7.38 -13.69
C LEU A 43 3.89 6.29 -12.95
N ILE A 44 4.49 5.12 -12.71
CA ILE A 44 3.91 4.08 -11.87
C ILE A 44 3.59 4.63 -10.48
N SER A 45 4.51 5.35 -9.85
CA SER A 45 4.32 5.94 -8.54
C SER A 45 3.29 7.06 -8.52
N LEU A 46 3.26 7.89 -9.54
CA LEU A 46 2.28 8.99 -9.66
C LEU A 46 0.85 8.47 -9.82
N THR A 47 0.69 7.34 -10.52
CA THR A 47 -0.63 6.76 -10.81
C THR A 47 -1.04 5.66 -9.84
N ASN A 48 -0.13 5.19 -8.99
CA ASN A 48 -0.37 4.08 -8.08
C ASN A 48 0.34 4.31 -6.73
N LEU A 49 -0.42 4.71 -5.71
CA LEU A 49 0.07 5.00 -4.35
C LEU A 49 -0.06 3.78 -3.42
N THR A 50 -0.19 2.57 -3.95
CA THR A 50 -0.56 1.39 -3.15
C THR A 50 0.61 0.67 -2.48
N SER A 51 1.82 1.20 -2.50
CA SER A 51 3.00 0.56 -1.87
C SER A 51 3.14 -0.93 -2.22
N ALA A 52 2.55 -1.85 -1.43
CA ALA A 52 2.63 -3.29 -1.66
C ALA A 52 2.18 -3.71 -3.08
N GLY A 53 1.09 -3.14 -3.59
CA GLY A 53 0.63 -3.37 -4.96
C GLY A 53 1.64 -2.89 -6.00
N GLN A 54 2.29 -1.77 -5.76
CA GLN A 54 3.31 -1.22 -6.66
C GLN A 54 4.56 -2.11 -6.74
N PHE A 55 5.04 -2.63 -5.61
CA PHE A 55 6.17 -3.55 -5.57
C PHE A 55 5.83 -4.91 -6.22
N ALA A 56 4.64 -5.46 -5.92
CA ALA A 56 4.17 -6.67 -6.59
C ALA A 56 4.00 -6.45 -8.10
N GLY A 57 3.45 -5.31 -8.51
CA GLY A 57 3.32 -4.92 -9.91
C GLY A 57 4.67 -4.85 -10.62
N LEU A 58 5.68 -4.25 -10.00
CA LEU A 58 7.04 -4.21 -10.55
C LEU A 58 7.60 -5.62 -10.77
N THR A 59 7.43 -6.51 -9.79
CA THR A 59 7.87 -7.91 -9.90
C THR A 59 7.23 -8.61 -11.09
N LEU A 60 5.92 -8.42 -11.31
CA LEU A 60 5.19 -8.99 -12.42
C LEU A 60 5.60 -8.39 -13.78
N ILE A 61 5.87 -7.08 -13.83
CA ILE A 61 6.38 -6.40 -15.03
C ILE A 61 7.75 -7.00 -15.43
N ILE A 62 8.67 -7.16 -14.48
CA ILE A 62 9.99 -7.72 -14.71
C ILE A 62 9.90 -9.18 -15.16
N ALA A 63 8.99 -9.95 -14.57
CA ALA A 63 8.73 -11.35 -14.96
C ALA A 63 8.00 -11.48 -16.29
N ALA A 64 7.64 -10.38 -16.97
CA ALA A 64 6.79 -10.37 -18.17
C ALA A 64 5.48 -11.18 -17.98
N ALA A 65 4.91 -11.10 -16.79
CA ALA A 65 3.68 -11.82 -16.42
C ALA A 65 2.49 -11.38 -17.28
N GLY A 66 1.52 -12.27 -17.43
CA GLY A 66 0.32 -11.99 -18.22
C GLY A 66 -0.57 -10.91 -17.57
N LEU A 67 -1.32 -10.18 -18.40
CA LEU A 67 -2.22 -9.11 -17.94
C LEU A 67 -3.24 -9.59 -16.89
N TRP A 68 -3.78 -10.79 -17.05
CA TRP A 68 -4.72 -11.38 -16.10
C TRP A 68 -4.09 -11.61 -14.72
N GLU A 69 -2.85 -12.05 -14.69
CA GLU A 69 -2.12 -12.23 -13.43
C GLU A 69 -1.89 -10.88 -12.73
N MET A 70 -1.53 -9.85 -13.49
CA MET A 70 -1.42 -8.48 -12.97
C MET A 70 -2.75 -8.01 -12.38
N ILE A 71 -3.86 -8.15 -13.13
CA ILE A 71 -5.20 -7.72 -12.67
C ILE A 71 -5.59 -8.43 -11.38
N LEU A 72 -5.48 -9.76 -11.34
CA LEU A 72 -5.87 -10.56 -10.17
C LEU A 72 -5.01 -10.19 -8.95
N THR A 73 -3.70 -10.10 -9.12
CA THR A 73 -2.78 -9.72 -8.03
C THR A 73 -3.13 -8.34 -7.48
N GLN A 74 -3.34 -7.34 -8.35
CA GLN A 74 -3.70 -5.98 -7.92
C GLN A 74 -5.07 -5.94 -7.24
N LEU A 75 -6.07 -6.67 -7.72
CA LEU A 75 -7.39 -6.74 -7.09
C LEU A 75 -7.30 -7.31 -5.68
N VAL A 76 -6.55 -8.41 -5.49
CA VAL A 76 -6.42 -9.06 -4.18
C VAL A 76 -5.65 -8.18 -3.20
N ILE A 77 -4.49 -7.67 -3.57
CA ILE A 77 -3.66 -6.84 -2.68
C ILE A 77 -4.40 -5.55 -2.29
N ASN A 78 -5.13 -4.95 -3.23
CA ASN A 78 -5.77 -3.65 -3.04
C ASN A 78 -7.25 -3.73 -2.62
N SER A 79 -7.83 -4.92 -2.43
CA SER A 79 -9.23 -5.12 -1.99
C SER A 79 -9.55 -4.37 -0.68
N ARG A 80 -8.59 -4.25 0.23
CA ARG A 80 -8.71 -3.49 1.49
C ARG A 80 -9.08 -2.02 1.27
N TYR A 81 -8.63 -1.41 0.17
CA TYR A 81 -8.95 0.00 -0.13
C TYR A 81 -10.44 0.22 -0.39
N ALA A 82 -11.16 -0.80 -0.86
CA ALA A 82 -12.61 -0.71 -1.02
C ALA A 82 -13.30 -0.52 0.35
N LEU A 83 -12.92 -1.31 1.35
CA LEU A 83 -13.46 -1.21 2.71
C LEU A 83 -13.09 0.12 3.37
N MET A 84 -11.83 0.55 3.23
CA MET A 84 -11.37 1.84 3.76
C MET A 84 -12.10 3.01 3.11
N SER A 85 -12.33 2.96 1.79
CA SER A 85 -13.08 3.99 1.06
C SER A 85 -14.55 4.03 1.46
N LEU A 86 -15.15 2.88 1.76
CA LEU A 86 -16.52 2.81 2.28
C LEU A 86 -16.61 3.48 3.66
N ALA A 87 -15.75 3.11 4.60
CA ALA A 87 -15.73 3.70 5.94
C ALA A 87 -15.44 5.21 5.90
N LEU A 88 -14.48 5.64 5.08
CA LEU A 88 -14.18 7.05 4.89
C LEU A 88 -15.37 7.81 4.29
N SER A 89 -16.06 7.21 3.32
CA SER A 89 -17.25 7.80 2.70
C SER A 89 -18.39 8.01 3.72
N GLN A 90 -18.59 7.09 4.66
CA GLN A 90 -19.55 7.23 5.74
C GLN A 90 -19.19 8.39 6.67
N LYS A 91 -17.91 8.51 7.07
CA LYS A 91 -17.41 9.59 7.92
C LYS A 91 -17.51 10.96 7.25
N MET A 92 -17.33 11.05 5.95
CA MET A 92 -17.43 12.30 5.18
C MET A 92 -18.86 12.75 4.92
N GLY A 93 -19.87 11.87 5.08
CA GLY A 93 -21.28 12.16 4.85
C GLY A 93 -21.68 12.25 3.38
N GLN A 94 -23.00 12.37 3.14
CA GLN A 94 -23.58 12.22 1.79
C GLN A 94 -23.44 13.46 0.89
N LYS A 95 -23.07 14.62 1.41
CA LYS A 95 -23.05 15.91 0.66
C LYS A 95 -21.84 16.09 -0.27
N ILE A 96 -20.97 15.09 -0.40
CA ILE A 96 -19.75 15.20 -1.21
C ILE A 96 -20.03 14.63 -2.59
N GLY A 97 -19.81 15.45 -3.62
CA GLY A 97 -20.00 15.06 -5.03
C GLY A 97 -19.07 13.93 -5.47
N PHE A 98 -19.40 13.30 -6.59
CA PHE A 98 -18.66 12.15 -7.14
C PHE A 98 -17.18 12.46 -7.43
N LEU A 99 -16.88 13.56 -8.12
CA LEU A 99 -15.49 13.91 -8.50
C LEU A 99 -14.57 14.10 -7.28
N PRO A 100 -14.91 14.87 -6.24
CA PRO A 100 -14.10 14.95 -5.03
C PRO A 100 -13.89 13.60 -4.35
N ARG A 101 -14.89 12.71 -4.35
CA ARG A 101 -14.74 11.35 -3.80
C ARG A 101 -13.74 10.52 -4.60
N LEU A 102 -13.75 10.62 -5.91
CA LEU A 102 -12.81 9.93 -6.79
C LEU A 102 -11.37 10.36 -6.51
N PHE A 103 -11.12 11.67 -6.40
CA PHE A 103 -9.79 12.18 -6.05
C PHE A 103 -9.33 11.73 -4.66
N ILE A 104 -10.23 11.76 -3.66
CA ILE A 104 -9.90 11.30 -2.31
C ILE A 104 -9.60 9.81 -2.30
N ALA A 105 -10.38 8.99 -3.03
CA ALA A 105 -10.15 7.56 -3.14
C ALA A 105 -8.78 7.23 -3.76
N PHE A 106 -8.30 8.04 -4.70
CA PHE A 106 -7.01 7.86 -5.36
C PHE A 106 -5.82 7.88 -4.38
N PHE A 107 -5.85 8.75 -3.37
CA PHE A 107 -4.78 8.83 -2.36
C PHE A 107 -5.15 8.24 -0.99
N ASN A 108 -6.22 7.47 -0.90
CA ASN A 108 -6.68 6.85 0.35
C ASN A 108 -5.80 5.65 0.71
N THR A 109 -4.57 5.92 1.17
CA THR A 109 -3.65 4.91 1.70
C THR A 109 -3.93 4.63 3.17
N ASP A 110 -3.31 3.59 3.75
CA ASP A 110 -3.53 3.18 5.15
C ASP A 110 -3.25 4.33 6.14
N GLU A 111 -2.17 5.08 5.93
CA GLU A 111 -1.76 6.16 6.80
C GLU A 111 -2.68 7.38 6.67
N ILE A 112 -3.08 7.71 5.43
CA ILE A 112 -4.03 8.80 5.17
C ILE A 112 -5.39 8.45 5.76
N PHE A 113 -5.84 7.20 5.56
CA PHE A 113 -7.07 6.69 6.16
C PHE A 113 -7.02 6.78 7.69
N ALA A 114 -5.95 6.29 8.33
CA ALA A 114 -5.79 6.33 9.77
C ALA A 114 -5.85 7.77 10.32
N LEU A 115 -5.15 8.71 9.68
CA LEU A 115 -5.19 10.13 10.07
C LEU A 115 -6.59 10.74 9.89
N ALA A 116 -7.27 10.42 8.78
CA ALA A 116 -8.62 10.88 8.52
C ALA A 116 -9.62 10.31 9.54
N MET A 117 -9.49 9.03 9.89
CA MET A 117 -10.35 8.39 10.89
C MET A 117 -10.08 8.89 12.32
N ALA A 118 -8.85 9.30 12.63
CA ALA A 118 -8.49 9.89 13.93
C ALA A 118 -8.92 11.35 14.07
N GLU A 119 -9.24 12.05 12.97
CA GLU A 119 -9.68 13.46 13.05
C GLU A 119 -11.02 13.57 13.74
N LYS A 120 -11.11 14.46 14.75
CA LYS A 120 -12.32 14.67 15.54
C LYS A 120 -13.34 15.59 14.85
N ASN A 121 -12.85 16.50 14.02
CA ASN A 121 -13.69 17.42 13.27
C ASN A 121 -14.31 16.74 12.04
N PRO A 122 -15.47 17.23 11.56
CA PRO A 122 -16.03 16.72 10.31
C PRO A 122 -15.03 16.86 9.16
N LEU A 123 -14.84 15.76 8.42
CA LEU A 123 -13.93 15.75 7.28
C LEU A 123 -14.49 16.58 6.14
N THR A 124 -13.72 17.55 5.68
CA THR A 124 -14.05 18.34 4.50
C THR A 124 -13.20 17.93 3.32
N VAL A 125 -13.70 18.17 2.09
CA VAL A 125 -12.95 17.90 0.86
C VAL A 125 -11.58 18.61 0.88
N LEU A 126 -11.56 19.88 1.31
CA LEU A 126 -10.31 20.66 1.36
C LEU A 126 -9.30 20.11 2.38
N PHE A 127 -9.77 19.62 3.53
CA PHE A 127 -8.90 18.95 4.49
C PHE A 127 -8.29 17.68 3.89
N MET A 128 -9.12 16.83 3.26
CA MET A 128 -8.66 15.59 2.62
C MET A 128 -7.68 15.87 1.48
N MET A 129 -7.96 16.86 0.63
CA MET A 129 -7.02 17.28 -0.42
C MET A 129 -5.69 17.75 0.14
N GLY A 130 -5.70 18.53 1.23
CA GLY A 130 -4.48 18.94 1.93
C GLY A 130 -3.73 17.72 2.49
N LEU A 131 -4.44 16.80 3.14
CA LEU A 131 -3.88 15.60 3.74
C LEU A 131 -3.18 14.69 2.72
N GLY A 132 -3.73 14.55 1.50
CA GLY A 132 -3.15 13.76 0.42
C GLY A 132 -2.00 14.44 -0.33
N THR A 133 -1.91 15.77 -0.32
CA THR A 133 -0.95 16.53 -1.15
C THR A 133 0.50 16.17 -0.84
N THR A 134 0.92 16.22 0.43
CA THR A 134 2.30 15.93 0.81
C THR A 134 2.70 14.46 0.64
N PRO A 135 1.85 13.46 0.95
CA PRO A 135 2.12 12.07 0.62
C PRO A 135 2.31 11.80 -0.87
N ILE A 136 1.44 12.35 -1.75
CA ILE A 136 1.57 12.20 -3.20
C ILE A 136 2.90 12.76 -3.69
N ILE A 137 3.23 13.98 -3.26
CA ILE A 137 4.50 14.62 -3.63
C ILE A 137 5.69 13.81 -3.10
N GLY A 138 5.64 13.39 -1.83
CA GLY A 138 6.71 12.60 -1.21
C GLY A 138 6.93 11.28 -1.95
N TRP A 139 5.85 10.55 -2.24
CA TRP A 139 5.91 9.27 -2.94
C TRP A 139 6.49 9.39 -4.35
N THR A 140 5.99 10.35 -5.13
CA THR A 140 6.42 10.57 -6.52
C THR A 140 7.86 11.08 -6.58
N ALA A 141 8.21 12.08 -5.75
CA ALA A 141 9.55 12.65 -5.69
C ALA A 141 10.58 11.64 -5.18
N GLY A 142 10.23 10.86 -4.16
CA GLY A 142 11.10 9.80 -3.65
C GLY A 142 11.43 8.76 -4.72
N THR A 143 10.42 8.29 -5.46
CA THR A 143 10.63 7.36 -6.58
C THR A 143 11.55 7.96 -7.65
N LEU A 144 11.29 9.19 -8.07
CA LEU A 144 12.13 9.87 -9.08
C LEU A 144 13.58 9.99 -8.59
N CYS A 145 13.79 10.48 -7.37
CA CYS A 145 15.12 10.60 -6.79
C CYS A 145 15.81 9.24 -6.65
N GLY A 146 15.10 8.22 -6.20
CA GLY A 146 15.62 6.86 -6.08
C GLY A 146 15.98 6.24 -7.41
N ALA A 147 15.15 6.43 -8.44
CA ALA A 147 15.40 5.91 -9.77
C ALA A 147 16.60 6.60 -10.45
N LEU A 148 16.75 7.90 -10.26
CA LEU A 148 17.91 8.65 -10.76
C LEU A 148 19.19 8.30 -9.99
N ALA A 149 19.12 8.22 -8.67
CA ALA A 149 20.25 7.87 -7.83
C ALA A 149 20.64 6.39 -7.98
N GLY A 150 19.69 5.49 -8.19
CA GLY A 150 19.92 4.05 -8.32
C GLY A 150 20.88 3.67 -9.45
N SER A 151 20.98 4.50 -10.50
CA SER A 151 21.95 4.30 -11.58
C SER A 151 23.39 4.67 -11.22
N VAL A 152 23.57 5.50 -10.17
CA VAL A 152 24.88 6.05 -9.76
C VAL A 152 25.37 5.45 -8.44
N LEU A 153 24.45 4.87 -7.64
CA LEU A 153 24.78 4.31 -6.34
C LEU A 153 25.65 3.05 -6.44
N PRO A 154 26.66 2.90 -5.56
CA PRO A 154 27.41 1.67 -5.40
C PRO A 154 26.49 0.46 -5.13
N LEU A 155 26.94 -0.73 -5.56
CA LEU A 155 26.16 -1.97 -5.44
C LEU A 155 25.72 -2.24 -4.00
N ASP A 156 26.60 -2.02 -3.01
CA ASP A 156 26.33 -2.27 -1.59
C ASP A 156 25.16 -1.40 -1.08
N ILE A 157 25.12 -0.14 -1.51
CA ILE A 157 24.03 0.76 -1.12
C ILE A 157 22.72 0.33 -1.79
N ARG A 158 22.74 -0.10 -3.05
CA ARG A 158 21.56 -0.64 -3.73
C ARG A 158 21.02 -1.89 -3.05
N MET A 159 21.88 -2.80 -2.62
CA MET A 159 21.50 -3.99 -1.86
C MET A 159 20.89 -3.62 -0.50
N ALA A 160 21.51 -2.67 0.23
CA ALA A 160 20.96 -2.18 1.51
C ALA A 160 19.59 -1.54 1.35
N LEU A 161 19.34 -0.75 0.30
CA LEU A 161 18.04 -0.18 -0.01
C LEU A 161 16.99 -1.25 -0.32
N GLY A 162 17.36 -2.34 -0.99
CA GLY A 162 16.49 -3.49 -1.20
C GLY A 162 16.07 -4.16 0.11
N VAL A 163 16.99 -4.30 1.06
CA VAL A 163 16.68 -4.84 2.40
C VAL A 163 15.77 -3.91 3.20
N MET A 164 15.95 -2.59 3.06
CA MET A 164 15.12 -1.58 3.76
C MET A 164 13.63 -1.73 3.43
N LEU A 165 13.29 -2.11 2.21
CA LEU A 165 11.91 -2.42 1.82
C LEU A 165 11.29 -3.53 2.68
N TYR A 166 12.02 -4.64 2.87
CA TYR A 166 11.53 -5.72 3.72
C TYR A 166 11.41 -5.26 5.17
N GLY A 167 12.35 -4.44 5.65
CA GLY A 167 12.28 -3.79 6.96
C GLY A 167 11.01 -2.96 7.15
N MET A 168 10.57 -2.24 6.13
CA MET A 168 9.31 -1.50 6.16
C MET A 168 8.11 -2.42 6.34
N PHE A 169 8.01 -3.51 5.58
CA PHE A 169 6.90 -4.46 5.75
C PHE A 169 6.91 -5.11 7.13
N VAL A 170 8.09 -5.47 7.64
CA VAL A 170 8.23 -5.99 9.02
C VAL A 170 7.76 -4.96 10.04
N ALA A 171 8.11 -3.69 9.88
CA ALA A 171 7.69 -2.60 10.77
C ALA A 171 6.18 -2.36 10.77
N ILE A 172 5.50 -2.60 9.65
CA ILE A 172 4.03 -2.50 9.55
C ILE A 172 3.34 -3.72 10.17
N VAL A 173 3.86 -4.92 9.92
CA VAL A 173 3.20 -6.18 10.28
C VAL A 173 3.43 -6.59 11.73
N VAL A 174 4.65 -6.40 12.26
CA VAL A 174 5.03 -6.88 13.59
C VAL A 174 4.26 -6.21 14.74
N PRO A 175 4.03 -4.89 14.77
CA PRO A 175 3.30 -4.27 15.88
C PRO A 175 1.86 -4.78 16.05
N PRO A 176 1.01 -4.88 15.02
CA PRO A 176 -0.32 -5.49 15.17
C PRO A 176 -0.23 -6.99 15.48
N ALA A 177 0.69 -7.73 14.87
CA ALA A 177 0.86 -9.17 15.14
C ALA A 177 1.25 -9.46 16.61
N ARG A 178 1.95 -8.54 17.28
CA ARG A 178 2.27 -8.65 18.71
C ARG A 178 1.07 -8.38 19.62
N LYS A 179 0.10 -7.61 19.17
CA LYS A 179 -1.06 -7.20 19.96
C LYS A 179 -2.26 -8.11 19.76
N GLU A 180 -2.44 -8.65 18.57
CA GLU A 180 -3.62 -9.39 18.16
C GLU A 180 -3.28 -10.78 17.66
N LYS A 181 -3.77 -11.80 18.37
CA LYS A 181 -3.55 -13.22 18.02
C LYS A 181 -4.04 -13.57 16.60
N PRO A 182 -5.23 -13.10 16.15
CA PRO A 182 -5.67 -13.36 14.78
C PRO A 182 -4.68 -12.85 13.74
N VAL A 183 -4.12 -11.65 13.92
CA VAL A 183 -3.12 -11.08 13.02
C VAL A 183 -1.85 -11.93 13.01
N LEU A 184 -1.36 -12.35 14.18
CA LEU A 184 -0.18 -13.21 14.28
C LEU A 184 -0.37 -14.52 13.52
N ILE A 185 -1.53 -15.17 13.69
CA ILE A 185 -1.85 -16.44 13.03
C ILE A 185 -1.95 -16.24 11.52
N THR A 186 -2.58 -15.17 11.06
CA THR A 186 -2.64 -14.82 9.64
C THR A 186 -1.24 -14.67 9.04
N VAL A 187 -0.36 -13.94 9.73
CA VAL A 187 1.02 -13.72 9.27
C VAL A 187 1.79 -15.03 9.20
N VAL A 188 1.72 -15.86 10.25
CA VAL A 188 2.41 -17.17 10.28
C VAL A 188 1.87 -18.08 9.18
N LEU A 189 0.56 -18.15 8.99
CA LEU A 189 -0.06 -18.95 7.93
C LEU A 189 0.36 -18.49 6.54
N ALA A 190 0.36 -17.18 6.29
CA ALA A 190 0.82 -16.61 5.02
C ALA A 190 2.31 -16.92 4.76
N LEU A 191 3.16 -16.84 5.78
CA LEU A 191 4.57 -17.21 5.68
C LEU A 191 4.75 -18.70 5.35
N VAL A 192 4.04 -19.59 6.04
CA VAL A 192 4.10 -21.04 5.78
C VAL A 192 3.66 -21.34 4.35
N LEU A 193 2.53 -20.78 3.91
CA LEU A 193 2.04 -20.95 2.54
C LEU A 193 3.06 -20.44 1.52
N SER A 194 3.63 -19.25 1.73
CA SER A 194 4.66 -18.69 0.85
C SER A 194 5.91 -19.57 0.77
N CYS A 195 6.35 -20.14 1.90
CA CYS A 195 7.45 -21.10 1.93
C CYS A 195 7.13 -22.37 1.13
N LEU A 196 5.90 -22.88 1.22
CA LEU A 196 5.48 -24.04 0.42
C LEU A 196 5.57 -23.76 -1.08
N PHE A 197 5.11 -22.59 -1.54
CA PHE A 197 5.24 -22.19 -2.96
C PHE A 197 6.69 -22.02 -3.41
N THR A 198 7.59 -21.66 -2.49
CA THR A 198 9.01 -21.44 -2.80
C THR A 198 9.81 -22.76 -2.87
N TRP A 199 9.53 -23.71 -1.97
CA TRP A 199 10.41 -24.86 -1.76
C TRP A 199 9.83 -26.21 -2.22
N VAL A 200 8.50 -26.34 -2.33
CA VAL A 200 7.90 -27.60 -2.71
C VAL A 200 8.03 -27.83 -4.22
N PRO A 201 8.64 -28.95 -4.68
CA PRO A 201 8.67 -29.31 -6.08
C PRO A 201 7.26 -29.41 -6.67
N GLY A 202 6.99 -28.72 -7.74
CA GLY A 202 5.65 -28.62 -8.35
C GLY A 202 4.94 -27.30 -8.03
N LEU A 203 4.94 -26.82 -6.79
CA LEU A 203 4.38 -25.50 -6.43
C LEU A 203 5.27 -24.33 -6.86
N LYS A 204 6.58 -24.51 -6.86
CA LYS A 204 7.55 -23.49 -7.34
C LYS A 204 7.40 -23.10 -8.81
N ASN A 205 6.65 -23.87 -9.60
CA ASN A 205 6.35 -23.56 -11.00
C ASN A 205 5.13 -22.64 -11.15
N VAL A 206 4.41 -22.38 -10.06
CA VAL A 206 3.31 -21.42 -10.05
C VAL A 206 3.88 -20.02 -10.12
N SER A 207 3.27 -19.17 -10.95
CA SER A 207 3.74 -17.78 -11.10
C SER A 207 3.64 -17.00 -9.79
N ALA A 208 4.51 -16.00 -9.65
CA ALA A 208 4.61 -15.19 -8.43
C ALA A 208 3.28 -14.51 -8.06
N GLY A 209 2.55 -13.98 -9.05
CA GLY A 209 1.28 -13.31 -8.82
C GLY A 209 0.18 -14.27 -8.34
N ILE A 210 0.06 -15.44 -8.97
CA ILE A 210 -0.91 -16.46 -8.54
C ILE A 210 -0.58 -16.97 -7.14
N SER A 211 0.71 -17.16 -6.81
CA SER A 211 1.14 -17.54 -5.47
C SER A 211 0.73 -16.50 -4.42
N ILE A 212 0.92 -15.20 -4.71
CA ILE A 212 0.49 -14.11 -3.83
C ILE A 212 -1.03 -14.17 -3.62
N VAL A 213 -1.83 -14.31 -4.69
CA VAL A 213 -3.29 -14.39 -4.62
C VAL A 213 -3.72 -15.56 -3.72
N ILE A 214 -3.19 -16.76 -3.97
CA ILE A 214 -3.55 -17.96 -3.21
C ILE A 214 -3.16 -17.81 -1.74
N CYS A 215 -1.93 -17.38 -1.43
CA CYS A 215 -1.47 -17.20 -0.06
C CYS A 215 -2.32 -16.18 0.69
N THR A 216 -2.64 -15.05 0.05
CA THR A 216 -3.43 -13.98 0.67
C THR A 216 -4.86 -14.42 0.95
N VAL A 217 -5.54 -14.98 -0.07
CA VAL A 217 -6.94 -15.39 0.07
C VAL A 217 -7.07 -16.56 1.05
N ALA A 218 -6.19 -17.56 0.98
CA ALA A 218 -6.23 -18.70 1.88
C ALA A 218 -5.96 -18.30 3.34
N ALA A 219 -4.93 -17.48 3.60
CA ALA A 219 -4.63 -17.00 4.94
C ALA A 219 -5.78 -16.15 5.51
N ALA A 220 -6.34 -15.23 4.71
CA ALA A 220 -7.46 -14.40 5.12
C ALA A 220 -8.73 -15.22 5.40
N ALA A 221 -9.09 -16.16 4.52
CA ALA A 221 -10.28 -17.00 4.65
C ALA A 221 -10.20 -17.90 5.89
N VAL A 222 -9.05 -18.56 6.12
CA VAL A 222 -8.85 -19.41 7.31
C VAL A 222 -8.97 -18.59 8.59
N CYS A 223 -8.36 -17.41 8.64
CA CYS A 223 -8.43 -16.58 9.83
C CYS A 223 -9.81 -15.96 10.06
N ALA A 224 -10.51 -15.55 9.01
CA ALA A 224 -11.89 -15.08 9.12
C ALA A 224 -12.82 -16.18 9.66
N TRP A 225 -12.58 -17.44 9.28
CA TRP A 225 -13.34 -18.59 9.79
C TRP A 225 -12.99 -18.93 11.25
N LEU A 226 -11.71 -18.85 11.62
CA LEU A 226 -11.26 -19.18 12.98
C LEU A 226 -11.59 -18.08 14.01
N PHE A 227 -11.64 -16.83 13.56
CA PHE A 227 -11.87 -15.66 14.41
C PHE A 227 -12.98 -14.76 13.83
N PRO A 228 -14.23 -15.24 13.78
CA PRO A 228 -15.33 -14.41 13.32
C PRO A 228 -15.51 -13.20 14.24
N ILE A 229 -15.65 -12.03 13.66
CA ILE A 229 -16.00 -10.82 14.42
C ILE A 229 -17.48 -10.95 14.77
N PRO A 230 -17.90 -10.85 16.07
CA PRO A 230 -19.30 -10.81 16.43
C PRO A 230 -19.99 -9.65 15.69
N GLU A 231 -21.16 -9.91 15.11
CA GLU A 231 -22.00 -8.81 14.60
C GLU A 231 -22.35 -7.93 15.82
N GLU A 232 -21.97 -6.65 15.77
CA GLU A 232 -22.55 -5.68 16.71
C GLU A 232 -24.06 -5.70 16.46
N GLU A 233 -24.83 -6.22 17.42
CA GLU A 233 -26.29 -6.08 17.42
C GLU A 233 -26.56 -4.58 17.31
N GLY A 234 -26.98 -4.16 16.11
CA GLY A 234 -27.35 -2.79 15.86
C GLY A 234 -28.47 -2.44 16.82
N ASP A 235 -28.22 -1.49 17.73
CA ASP A 235 -29.27 -0.83 18.48
C ASP A 235 -30.29 -0.27 17.48
N ALA A 236 -31.45 -0.94 17.45
CA ALA A 236 -32.64 -0.56 16.69
C ALA A 236 -33.33 0.64 17.34
#